data_5b55a40bccbe5a34985dfca272aed2f5
#
_entry.id   5b55a40bccbe5a34985dfca272aed2f5
#
_cell.length_a   1.000
_cell.length_b   1.000
_cell.length_c   1.000
_cell.angle_alpha   90.00
_cell.angle_beta   90.00
_cell.angle_gamma   90.00
#
_symmetry.space_group_name_H-M   'P 1'
#
loop_
_entity.id
_entity.type
_entity.pdbx_description
1 polymer ?
#
loop_
_entity_poly.entity_id
_entity_poly.type
_entity_poly.pdbx_seq_one_letter_code
_entity_poly.pdbx_strand_id
1 'polypeptide(L)'
;MKNFLYTSLFFLALNINAQLIDYELYTLDNGLDVILHQENSSPVVTVSVMYHVGAKDEVDGRTGFAHFFEHLLFEGTKNIERGKWFDIVSSNGGSNNANTSHDRTYYYETFPSNSLELGLWMESERMLHPIINQIGVDTQNEVVKEEKRQRIDNAPYGALIYGTAVDPYLYKKHPYRRSIIG
;
A
#
# COMPACT_ATOMS: atom_id res chain seq x y z
N MET A 1 4.97 37.92 -35.29
CA MET A 1 4.02 36.84 -34.97
C MET A 1 4.65 35.70 -34.14
N LYS A 2 5.79 35.10 -34.50
CA LYS A 2 6.44 34.04 -33.71
C LYS A 2 6.76 34.43 -32.25
N ASN A 3 7.31 35.62 -32.04
CA ASN A 3 7.67 36.10 -30.69
C ASN A 3 6.44 36.35 -29.80
N PHE A 4 5.32 36.74 -30.37
CA PHE A 4 4.05 36.94 -29.66
C PHE A 4 3.48 35.58 -29.18
N LEU A 5 3.63 34.55 -29.99
CA LEU A 5 3.19 33.20 -29.63
C LEU A 5 3.99 32.60 -28.43
N TYR A 6 5.31 32.82 -28.41
CA TYR A 6 6.17 32.39 -27.30
C TYR A 6 5.87 33.16 -26.01
N THR A 7 5.58 34.44 -26.08
CA THR A 7 5.20 35.25 -24.92
C THR A 7 3.84 34.83 -24.36
N SER A 8 2.85 34.54 -25.21
CA SER A 8 1.55 34.01 -24.80
C SER A 8 1.67 32.61 -24.14
N LEU A 9 2.51 31.71 -24.66
CA LEU A 9 2.76 30.40 -24.05
C LEU A 9 3.42 30.52 -22.67
N PHE A 10 4.35 31.48 -22.52
CA PHE A 10 5.02 31.73 -21.24
C PHE A 10 4.04 32.24 -20.17
N PHE A 11 3.11 33.13 -20.53
CA PHE A 11 2.08 33.63 -19.60
C PHE A 11 1.03 32.57 -19.24
N LEU A 12 0.70 31.63 -20.15
CA LEU A 12 -0.18 30.49 -19.81
C LEU A 12 0.43 29.54 -18.78
N ALA A 13 1.76 29.36 -18.80
CA ALA A 13 2.45 28.47 -17.85
C ALA A 13 2.54 29.03 -16.42
N LEU A 14 2.28 30.33 -16.21
CA LEU A 14 2.38 30.98 -14.89
C LEU A 14 1.10 30.85 -14.02
N ASN A 15 0.02 30.29 -14.56
CA ASN A 15 -1.24 30.13 -13.82
C ASN A 15 -1.51 28.71 -13.33
N ILE A 16 -0.48 27.89 -13.08
CA ILE A 16 -0.64 26.59 -12.43
C ILE A 16 -0.78 26.84 -10.94
N ASN A 17 -2.00 27.06 -10.47
CA ASN A 17 -2.31 27.00 -9.05
C ASN A 17 -2.32 25.52 -8.66
N ALA A 18 -1.29 25.05 -7.98
CA ALA A 18 -1.35 23.76 -7.29
C ALA A 18 -2.40 23.88 -6.18
N GLN A 19 -3.39 22.98 -6.19
CA GLN A 19 -4.33 22.89 -5.09
C GLN A 19 -3.56 22.44 -3.85
N LEU A 20 -3.52 23.28 -2.82
CA LEU A 20 -2.99 22.89 -1.52
C LEU A 20 -4.04 22.00 -0.82
N ILE A 21 -3.61 20.79 -0.46
CA ILE A 21 -4.43 19.92 0.38
C ILE A 21 -4.23 20.40 1.81
N ASP A 22 -5.32 20.77 2.48
CA ASP A 22 -5.31 21.11 3.90
C ASP A 22 -5.34 19.83 4.72
N TYR A 23 -4.41 19.69 5.68
CA TYR A 23 -4.31 18.51 6.53
C TYR A 23 -3.75 18.87 7.90
N GLU A 24 -4.11 18.08 8.89
CA GLU A 24 -3.50 18.12 10.23
C GLU A 24 -2.50 16.96 10.36
N LEU A 25 -1.33 17.27 10.92
CA LEU A 25 -0.27 16.27 11.20
C LEU A 25 0.09 16.38 12.69
N TYR A 26 0.05 15.26 13.38
CA TYR A 26 0.54 15.17 14.77
C TYR A 26 1.06 13.76 15.08
N THR A 27 1.87 13.66 16.12
CA THR A 27 2.45 12.39 16.58
C THR A 27 1.83 12.02 17.94
N LEU A 28 1.38 10.77 18.07
CA LEU A 28 0.88 10.23 19.33
C LEU A 28 2.05 9.91 20.28
N ASP A 29 1.75 9.75 21.60
CA ASP A 29 2.75 9.46 22.62
C ASP A 29 3.58 8.18 22.35
N ASN A 30 3.01 7.24 21.61
CA ASN A 30 3.69 6.00 21.20
C ASN A 30 4.56 6.16 19.91
N GLY A 31 4.66 7.36 19.34
CA GLY A 31 5.43 7.66 18.16
C GLY A 31 4.70 7.43 16.82
N LEU A 32 3.41 7.12 16.83
CA LEU A 32 2.62 6.99 15.60
C LEU A 32 2.29 8.38 15.05
N ASP A 33 2.70 8.65 13.82
CA ASP A 33 2.31 9.84 13.08
C ASP A 33 0.90 9.68 12.51
N VAL A 34 0.06 10.70 12.73
CA VAL A 34 -1.33 10.74 12.26
C VAL A 34 -1.52 11.91 11.31
N ILE A 35 -2.07 11.64 10.14
CA ILE A 35 -2.43 12.65 9.15
C ILE A 35 -3.94 12.62 8.99
N LEU A 36 -4.58 13.77 9.20
CA LEU A 36 -6.01 13.94 9.00
C LEU A 36 -6.26 14.95 7.87
N HIS A 37 -7.08 14.54 6.92
CA HIS A 37 -7.58 15.42 5.86
C HIS A 37 -9.10 15.31 5.82
N GLN A 38 -9.76 16.45 5.99
CA GLN A 38 -11.22 16.51 5.93
C GLN A 38 -11.67 16.98 4.53
N GLU A 39 -12.47 16.13 3.86
CA GLU A 39 -13.11 16.44 2.59
C GLU A 39 -14.58 16.05 2.66
N ASN A 40 -15.46 17.03 2.43
CA ASN A 40 -16.90 16.88 2.60
C ASN A 40 -17.68 16.75 1.28
N SER A 41 -16.98 16.69 0.14
CA SER A 41 -17.63 16.57 -1.18
C SER A 41 -18.23 15.21 -1.45
N SER A 42 -17.80 14.16 -0.71
CA SER A 42 -18.26 12.79 -0.86
C SER A 42 -18.53 12.14 0.50
N PRO A 43 -19.59 11.34 0.66
CA PRO A 43 -19.94 10.68 1.91
C PRO A 43 -19.13 9.40 2.15
N VAL A 44 -17.83 9.43 1.92
CA VAL A 44 -16.91 8.32 2.14
C VAL A 44 -15.74 8.74 3.03
N VAL A 45 -15.13 7.77 3.68
CA VAL A 45 -13.91 7.94 4.47
C VAL A 45 -12.91 6.86 4.08
N THR A 46 -11.65 7.23 3.99
CA THR A 46 -10.55 6.28 3.82
C THR A 46 -9.69 6.27 5.09
N VAL A 47 -9.52 5.10 5.67
CA VAL A 47 -8.56 4.84 6.75
C VAL A 47 -7.39 4.09 6.14
N SER A 48 -6.17 4.49 6.47
CA SER A 48 -4.98 3.85 5.91
C SER A 48 -3.83 3.80 6.91
N VAL A 49 -3.02 2.75 6.81
CA VAL A 49 -1.80 2.58 7.59
C VAL A 49 -0.63 2.35 6.66
N MET A 50 0.44 3.10 6.87
CA MET A 50 1.69 2.97 6.13
C MET A 50 2.81 2.51 7.06
N TYR A 51 3.35 1.33 6.78
CA TYR A 51 4.58 0.85 7.41
C TYR A 51 5.76 1.29 6.58
N HIS A 52 6.74 1.95 7.21
CA HIS A 52 8.00 2.33 6.57
C HIS A 52 8.95 1.13 6.48
N VAL A 53 8.44 0.04 5.92
CA VAL A 53 9.15 -1.22 5.68
C VAL A 53 8.77 -1.73 4.31
N GLY A 54 9.75 -2.05 3.48
CA GLY A 54 9.55 -2.58 2.13
C GLY A 54 10.69 -3.48 1.69
N ALA A 55 10.75 -3.83 0.41
CA ALA A 55 11.73 -4.77 -0.12
C ALA A 55 13.20 -4.31 0.07
N LYS A 56 13.46 -3.00 0.24
CA LYS A 56 14.82 -2.49 0.53
C LYS A 56 15.36 -2.94 1.89
N ASP A 57 14.48 -3.19 2.85
CA ASP A 57 14.83 -3.52 4.23
C ASP A 57 15.12 -5.01 4.41
N GLU A 58 14.90 -5.81 3.38
CA GLU A 58 15.14 -7.25 3.37
C GLU A 58 16.64 -7.59 3.28
N VAL A 59 16.98 -8.81 3.64
CA VAL A 59 18.36 -9.32 3.53
C VAL A 59 18.51 -10.20 2.30
N ASP A 60 19.72 -10.26 1.76
CA ASP A 60 20.02 -11.10 0.60
C ASP A 60 19.75 -12.59 0.91
N GLY A 61 19.09 -13.27 -0.03
CA GLY A 61 18.64 -14.65 0.12
C GLY A 61 17.32 -14.83 0.90
N ARG A 62 16.70 -13.73 1.33
CA ARG A 62 15.38 -13.70 1.98
C ARG A 62 14.56 -12.53 1.44
N THR A 63 14.31 -12.53 0.14
CA THR A 63 13.50 -11.53 -0.56
C THR A 63 12.03 -11.92 -0.58
N GLY A 64 11.14 -10.91 -0.73
CA GLY A 64 9.70 -11.10 -0.76
C GLY A 64 9.02 -11.11 0.62
N PHE A 65 9.76 -10.93 1.71
CA PHE A 65 9.18 -10.96 3.06
C PHE A 65 8.24 -9.80 3.34
N ALA A 66 8.56 -8.59 2.90
CA ALA A 66 7.69 -7.43 3.08
C ALA A 66 6.34 -7.65 2.42
N HIS A 67 6.33 -8.13 1.17
CA HIS A 67 5.12 -8.48 0.44
C HIS A 67 4.40 -9.69 1.07
N PHE A 68 5.13 -10.68 1.53
CA PHE A 68 4.54 -11.83 2.21
C PHE A 68 3.84 -11.42 3.51
N PHE A 69 4.42 -10.50 4.29
CA PHE A 69 3.77 -9.93 5.48
C PHE A 69 2.56 -9.07 5.13
N GLU A 70 2.55 -8.40 3.97
CA GLU A 70 1.33 -7.75 3.46
C GLU A 70 0.15 -8.74 3.44
N HIS A 71 0.35 -9.94 2.88
CA HIS A 71 -0.67 -10.98 2.84
C HIS A 71 -1.01 -11.53 4.23
N LEU A 72 -0.01 -11.79 5.06
CA LEU A 72 -0.21 -12.37 6.39
C LEU A 72 -1.04 -11.48 7.32
N LEU A 73 -0.94 -10.17 7.18
CA LEU A 73 -1.70 -9.23 7.99
C LEU A 73 -3.20 -9.12 7.59
N PHE A 74 -3.65 -9.90 6.61
CA PHE A 74 -5.06 -10.13 6.30
C PHE A 74 -5.60 -11.47 6.84
N GLU A 75 -4.73 -12.34 7.34
CA GLU A 75 -5.13 -13.69 7.79
C GLU A 75 -6.05 -13.67 9.01
N GLY A 76 -5.98 -12.64 9.84
CA GLY A 76 -6.85 -12.44 11.00
C GLY A 76 -6.12 -11.82 12.17
N THR A 77 -6.90 -11.46 13.18
CA THR A 77 -6.42 -10.86 14.43
C THR A 77 -7.04 -11.56 15.63
N LYS A 78 -6.72 -11.12 16.83
CA LYS A 78 -7.33 -11.64 18.05
C LYS A 78 -8.86 -11.54 18.05
N ASN A 79 -9.41 -10.49 17.43
CA ASN A 79 -10.84 -10.19 17.43
C ASN A 79 -11.50 -10.30 16.04
N ILE A 80 -10.71 -10.56 14.99
CA ILE A 80 -11.19 -10.81 13.63
C ILE A 80 -10.75 -12.22 13.23
N GLU A 81 -11.71 -13.12 13.05
CA GLU A 81 -11.44 -14.49 12.63
C GLU A 81 -10.76 -14.53 11.26
N ARG A 82 -9.95 -15.57 11.07
CA ARG A 82 -9.28 -15.84 9.81
C ARG A 82 -10.26 -15.85 8.62
N GLY A 83 -9.93 -15.11 7.57
CA GLY A 83 -10.75 -15.01 6.35
C GLY A 83 -11.95 -14.07 6.47
N LYS A 84 -12.20 -13.44 7.63
CA LYS A 84 -13.34 -12.54 7.84
C LYS A 84 -13.06 -11.07 7.52
N TRP A 85 -11.82 -10.69 7.28
CA TRP A 85 -11.45 -9.31 6.98
C TRP A 85 -12.26 -8.73 5.81
N PHE A 86 -12.24 -9.41 4.67
CA PHE A 86 -12.94 -8.99 3.45
C PHE A 86 -14.47 -9.04 3.59
N ASP A 87 -15.00 -10.00 4.35
CA ASP A 87 -16.43 -10.10 4.65
C ASP A 87 -16.90 -8.88 5.47
N ILE A 88 -16.13 -8.47 6.48
CA ILE A 88 -16.46 -7.29 7.31
C ILE A 88 -16.44 -6.03 6.44
N VAL A 89 -15.42 -5.82 5.63
CA VAL A 89 -15.32 -4.66 4.75
C VAL A 89 -16.50 -4.61 3.79
N SER A 90 -16.77 -5.68 3.05
CA SER A 90 -17.81 -5.71 2.03
C SER A 90 -19.22 -5.61 2.60
N SER A 91 -19.49 -6.26 3.75
CA SER A 91 -20.81 -6.19 4.39
C SER A 91 -21.15 -4.81 4.96
N ASN A 92 -20.13 -3.96 5.19
CA ASN A 92 -20.29 -2.57 5.60
C ASN A 92 -20.17 -1.58 4.43
N GLY A 93 -20.30 -2.06 3.19
CA GLY A 93 -20.29 -1.22 1.98
C GLY A 93 -18.91 -0.63 1.66
N GLY A 94 -17.86 -1.19 2.21
CA GLY A 94 -16.49 -0.77 2.01
C GLY A 94 -15.75 -1.52 0.91
N SER A 95 -14.57 -1.04 0.62
CA SER A 95 -13.55 -1.69 -0.19
C SER A 95 -12.19 -1.53 0.46
N ASN A 96 -11.29 -2.47 0.25
CA ASN A 96 -9.93 -2.39 0.78
C ASN A 96 -8.91 -2.86 -0.24
N ASN A 97 -7.67 -2.47 -0.03
CA ASN A 97 -6.52 -2.99 -0.76
C ASN A 97 -5.24 -2.77 0.05
N ALA A 98 -4.15 -3.37 -0.43
CA ALA A 98 -2.81 -3.12 0.08
C ALA A 98 -1.80 -3.13 -1.07
N ASN A 99 -0.61 -2.65 -0.81
CA ASN A 99 0.52 -2.78 -1.73
C ASN A 99 1.85 -2.64 -0.98
N THR A 100 2.82 -3.38 -1.47
CA THR A 100 4.22 -3.28 -1.04
C THR A 100 5.08 -2.67 -2.14
N SER A 101 5.99 -1.80 -1.74
CA SER A 101 7.02 -1.22 -2.61
C SER A 101 8.42 -1.50 -2.04
N HIS A 102 9.43 -0.84 -2.59
CA HIS A 102 10.77 -0.92 -2.02
C HIS A 102 10.87 -0.27 -0.64
N ASP A 103 10.08 0.80 -0.38
CA ASP A 103 10.22 1.65 0.80
C ASP A 103 9.12 1.47 1.84
N ARG A 104 7.97 0.93 1.45
CA ARG A 104 6.78 0.88 2.32
C ARG A 104 5.89 -0.31 2.02
N THR A 105 5.09 -0.69 3.03
CA THR A 105 3.89 -1.51 2.90
C THR A 105 2.69 -0.68 3.35
N TYR A 106 1.64 -0.63 2.55
CA TYR A 106 0.52 0.29 2.71
C TYR A 106 -0.79 -0.46 2.64
N TYR A 107 -1.66 -0.25 3.62
CA TYR A 107 -3.01 -0.81 3.71
C TYR A 107 -4.02 0.33 3.73
N TYR A 108 -5.18 0.12 3.13
CA TYR A 108 -6.26 1.09 3.21
C TYR A 108 -7.63 0.44 3.04
N GLU A 109 -8.60 0.98 3.75
CA GLU A 109 -10.01 0.70 3.61
C GLU A 109 -10.76 2.00 3.30
N THR A 110 -11.73 1.92 2.38
CA THR A 110 -12.66 3.02 2.10
C THR A 110 -14.05 2.54 2.45
N PHE A 111 -14.73 3.31 3.30
CA PHE A 111 -16.07 3.03 3.79
C PHE A 111 -17.01 4.22 3.55
N PRO A 112 -18.33 4.03 3.63
CA PRO A 112 -19.25 5.12 3.91
C PRO A 112 -18.82 5.87 5.18
N SER A 113 -18.95 7.21 5.21
CA SER A 113 -18.39 8.05 6.28
C SER A 113 -18.88 7.73 7.69
N ASN A 114 -20.07 7.13 7.82
CA ASN A 114 -20.61 6.66 9.11
C ASN A 114 -19.91 5.40 9.67
N SER A 115 -18.99 4.79 8.92
CA SER A 115 -18.22 3.61 9.31
C SER A 115 -16.75 3.92 9.63
N LEU A 116 -16.42 5.21 9.90
CA LEU A 116 -15.06 5.62 10.27
C LEU A 116 -14.51 4.81 11.47
N GLU A 117 -15.31 4.64 12.50
CA GLU A 117 -14.92 3.90 13.72
C GLU A 117 -14.58 2.45 13.41
N LEU A 118 -15.32 1.82 12.49
CA LEU A 118 -15.04 0.46 12.04
C LEU A 118 -13.66 0.38 11.36
N GLY A 119 -13.36 1.30 10.43
CA GLY A 119 -12.07 1.32 9.75
C GLY A 119 -10.91 1.54 10.71
N LEU A 120 -11.04 2.48 11.65
CA LEU A 120 -10.04 2.72 12.69
C LEU A 120 -9.84 1.49 13.59
N TRP A 121 -10.93 0.82 13.98
CA TRP A 121 -10.85 -0.41 14.77
C TRP A 121 -10.15 -1.53 14.00
N MET A 122 -10.50 -1.76 12.74
CA MET A 122 -9.86 -2.80 11.92
C MET A 122 -8.36 -2.57 11.77
N GLU A 123 -7.94 -1.35 11.46
CA GLU A 123 -6.51 -1.05 11.34
C GLU A 123 -5.78 -1.12 12.69
N SER A 124 -6.43 -0.76 13.80
CA SER A 124 -5.86 -0.96 15.14
C SER A 124 -5.65 -2.45 15.46
N GLU A 125 -6.58 -3.32 15.07
CA GLU A 125 -6.45 -4.77 15.20
C GLU A 125 -5.29 -5.31 14.37
N ARG A 126 -5.13 -4.84 13.13
CA ARG A 126 -3.99 -5.18 12.27
C ARG A 126 -2.66 -4.82 12.90
N MET A 127 -2.56 -3.63 13.50
CA MET A 127 -1.31 -3.14 14.11
C MET A 127 -0.99 -3.83 15.45
N LEU A 128 -2.00 -4.12 16.28
CA LEU A 128 -1.79 -4.54 17.66
C LEU A 128 -1.93 -6.04 17.88
N HIS A 129 -2.76 -6.72 17.09
CA HIS A 129 -3.22 -8.07 17.42
C HIS A 129 -3.20 -9.07 16.26
N PRO A 130 -2.30 -8.94 15.25
CA PRO A 130 -2.28 -9.90 14.15
C PRO A 130 -1.97 -11.31 14.63
N ILE A 131 -2.65 -12.31 14.09
CA ILE A 131 -2.37 -13.72 14.36
C ILE A 131 -1.60 -14.30 13.17
N ILE A 132 -0.30 -14.52 13.36
CA ILE A 132 0.55 -15.18 12.39
C ILE A 132 0.85 -16.59 12.90
N ASN A 133 0.31 -17.58 12.22
CA ASN A 133 0.49 -18.97 12.56
C ASN A 133 0.87 -19.81 11.32
N GLN A 134 1.23 -21.08 11.53
CA GLN A 134 1.70 -21.94 10.45
C GLN A 134 0.65 -22.14 9.35
N ILE A 135 -0.63 -22.20 9.70
CA ILE A 135 -1.72 -22.36 8.71
C ILE A 135 -1.78 -21.15 7.77
N GLY A 136 -1.71 -19.93 8.32
CA GLY A 136 -1.66 -18.71 7.53
C GLY A 136 -0.41 -18.65 6.66
N VAL A 137 0.73 -18.98 7.22
CA VAL A 137 2.01 -19.00 6.49
C VAL A 137 1.95 -19.97 5.30
N ASP A 138 1.50 -21.21 5.51
CA ASP A 138 1.41 -22.22 4.45
C ASP A 138 0.41 -21.80 3.36
N THR A 139 -0.74 -21.23 3.76
CA THR A 139 -1.75 -20.75 2.82
C THR A 139 -1.22 -19.61 1.98
N GLN A 140 -0.68 -18.56 2.61
CA GLN A 140 -0.23 -17.37 1.89
C GLN A 140 1.03 -17.63 1.05
N ASN A 141 1.85 -18.60 1.43
CA ASN A 141 2.96 -19.04 0.59
C ASN A 141 2.47 -19.52 -0.79
N GLU A 142 1.43 -20.32 -0.84
CA GLU A 142 0.86 -20.79 -2.13
C GLU A 142 0.16 -19.65 -2.90
N VAL A 143 -0.52 -18.73 -2.19
CA VAL A 143 -1.15 -17.56 -2.81
C VAL A 143 -0.11 -16.66 -3.48
N VAL A 144 0.98 -16.31 -2.78
CA VAL A 144 2.04 -15.44 -3.31
C VAL A 144 2.79 -16.11 -4.46
N LYS A 145 3.02 -17.42 -4.40
CA LYS A 145 3.60 -18.18 -5.52
C LYS A 145 2.71 -18.13 -6.77
N GLU A 146 1.39 -18.26 -6.58
CA GLU A 146 0.46 -18.17 -7.69
C GLU A 146 0.37 -16.76 -8.26
N GLU A 147 0.39 -15.74 -7.39
CA GLU A 147 0.46 -14.35 -7.81
C GLU A 147 1.71 -14.06 -8.66
N LYS A 148 2.89 -14.52 -8.21
CA LYS A 148 4.13 -14.40 -8.97
C LYS A 148 4.01 -15.07 -10.34
N ARG A 149 3.44 -16.28 -10.38
CA ARG A 149 3.22 -17.00 -11.64
C ARG A 149 2.32 -16.21 -12.59
N GLN A 150 1.23 -15.65 -12.09
CA GLN A 150 0.28 -14.91 -12.91
C GLN A 150 0.81 -13.56 -13.39
N ARG A 151 1.45 -12.80 -12.49
CA ARG A 151 1.86 -11.43 -12.77
C ARG A 151 3.22 -11.32 -13.45
N ILE A 152 4.13 -12.26 -13.20
CA ILE A 152 5.52 -12.20 -13.68
C ILE A 152 5.80 -13.28 -14.72
N ASP A 153 5.60 -14.56 -14.35
CA ASP A 153 6.08 -15.67 -15.17
C ASP A 153 5.22 -15.88 -16.42
N ASN A 154 3.89 -15.77 -16.29
CA ASN A 154 2.93 -16.00 -17.39
C ASN A 154 2.43 -14.71 -18.05
N ALA A 155 2.68 -13.54 -17.47
CA ALA A 155 2.23 -12.27 -18.03
C ALA A 155 3.21 -11.79 -19.13
N PRO A 156 2.71 -11.36 -20.30
CA PRO A 156 3.54 -10.69 -21.29
C PRO A 156 4.24 -9.48 -20.66
N TYR A 157 5.58 -9.45 -20.73
CA TYR A 157 6.41 -8.40 -20.13
C TYR A 157 6.33 -8.27 -18.61
N GLY A 158 5.78 -9.26 -17.90
CA GLY A 158 5.63 -9.23 -16.44
C GLY A 158 6.94 -8.93 -15.71
N ALA A 159 8.01 -9.63 -16.05
CA ALA A 159 9.33 -9.39 -15.47
C ALA A 159 9.89 -7.98 -15.71
N LEU A 160 9.52 -7.31 -16.80
CA LEU A 160 9.91 -5.93 -17.08
C LEU A 160 9.05 -4.95 -16.29
N ILE A 161 7.72 -5.14 -16.26
CA ILE A 161 6.77 -4.26 -15.59
C ILE A 161 7.00 -4.25 -14.08
N TYR A 162 7.27 -5.42 -13.49
CA TYR A 162 7.52 -5.57 -12.04
C TYR A 162 8.99 -5.44 -11.65
N GLY A 163 9.85 -4.98 -12.56
CA GLY A 163 11.25 -4.68 -12.29
C GLY A 163 12.17 -5.89 -12.10
N THR A 164 11.64 -7.09 -11.98
CA THR A 164 12.45 -8.31 -11.67
C THR A 164 13.56 -8.59 -12.70
N ALA A 165 13.36 -8.21 -13.95
CA ALA A 165 14.37 -8.34 -15.00
C ALA A 165 15.28 -7.11 -15.14
N VAL A 166 14.90 -5.95 -14.64
CA VAL A 166 15.57 -4.66 -14.89
C VAL A 166 16.33 -4.16 -13.67
N ASP A 167 15.71 -4.20 -12.49
CA ASP A 167 16.26 -3.64 -11.26
C ASP A 167 17.65 -4.18 -10.89
N PRO A 168 17.96 -5.47 -11.05
CA PRO A 168 19.32 -5.99 -10.79
C PRO A 168 20.41 -5.40 -11.69
N TYR A 169 20.02 -4.88 -12.87
CA TYR A 169 20.96 -4.21 -13.78
C TYR A 169 21.12 -2.73 -13.49
N LEU A 170 20.04 -2.05 -13.08
CA LEU A 170 20.06 -0.65 -12.72
C LEU A 170 20.75 -0.44 -11.36
N TYR A 171 20.45 -1.27 -10.38
CA TYR A 171 20.90 -1.13 -9.00
C TYR A 171 21.94 -2.20 -8.65
N LYS A 172 23.23 -1.91 -8.89
CA LYS A 172 24.30 -2.88 -8.63
C LYS A 172 24.51 -3.20 -7.14
N LYS A 173 24.38 -2.17 -6.28
CA LYS A 173 24.60 -2.28 -4.83
C LYS A 173 23.39 -1.85 -4.00
N HIS A 174 22.56 -0.96 -4.54
CA HIS A 174 21.40 -0.42 -3.82
C HIS A 174 20.36 -1.53 -3.56
N PRO A 175 19.69 -1.56 -2.40
CA PRO A 175 18.69 -2.57 -2.08
C PRO A 175 17.52 -2.69 -3.06
N TYR A 176 17.26 -1.66 -3.85
CA TYR A 176 16.22 -1.68 -4.90
C TYR A 176 16.46 -2.73 -5.99
N ARG A 177 17.62 -3.35 -6.01
CA ARG A 177 17.85 -4.53 -6.87
C ARG A 177 17.02 -5.76 -6.52
N ARG A 178 16.41 -5.77 -5.32
CA ARG A 178 15.62 -6.90 -4.82
C ARG A 178 14.22 -6.87 -5.41
N SER A 179 13.73 -8.05 -5.79
CA SER A 179 12.34 -8.19 -6.21
C SER A 179 11.40 -7.99 -5.02
N ILE A 180 10.33 -7.23 -5.23
CA ILE A 180 9.31 -7.00 -4.20
C ILE A 180 8.55 -8.28 -3.88
N ILE A 181 8.25 -9.09 -4.89
CA ILE A 181 7.50 -10.34 -4.72
C ILE A 181 8.39 -11.52 -4.29
N GLY A 182 9.71 -11.36 -4.38
CA GLY A 182 10.67 -12.39 -3.99
C GLY A 182 11.14 -13.31 -5.09
#